data_e9aacb5a217a1217a8cdcf2dadb0afba
#
_entry.id   e9aacb5a217a1217a8cdcf2dadb0afba
#
_cell.length_a   1.000
_cell.length_b   1.000
_cell.length_c   1.000
_cell.angle_alpha   90.00
_cell.angle_beta   90.00
_cell.angle_gamma   90.00
#
_symmetry.space_group_name_H-M   'P 1'
#
loop_
_entity.id
_entity.type
_entity.pdbx_description
1 polymer ?
#
loop_
_entity_poly.entity_id
_entity_poly.type
_entity_poly.pdbx_seq_one_letter_code
_entity_poly.pdbx_strand_id
1 'polypeptide(L)'
;LISARDESGELEQQLQDATLSQEERETKAEELYQVWDNELNEVWDALNRLLSPEDMEALTAEELEWIAWKEEQLARTGEEAGGGSLAIMLQAQRAAELTRERVYVLLEYLA
;
A
#
# COMPACT_ATOMS: atom_id res chain seq x y z
N LEU A 1 11.33 -1.71 -7.30
CA LEU A 1 10.64 -0.42 -7.27
C LEU A 1 10.21 0.07 -8.65
N ILE A 2 11.10 -0.04 -9.65
CA ILE A 2 10.76 0.36 -11.02
C ILE A 2 9.56 -0.44 -11.53
N SER A 3 9.55 -1.76 -11.33
CA SER A 3 8.41 -2.61 -11.71
C SER A 3 7.14 -2.23 -10.98
N ALA A 4 7.21 -1.96 -9.67
CA ALA A 4 6.05 -1.55 -8.89
C ALA A 4 5.49 -0.22 -9.39
N ARG A 5 6.36 0.74 -9.72
CA ARG A 5 5.95 2.04 -10.25
C ARG A 5 5.29 1.90 -11.63
N ASP A 6 5.83 1.05 -12.50
CA ASP A 6 5.29 0.82 -13.83
C ASP A 6 3.92 0.13 -13.74
N GLU A 7 3.82 -0.95 -12.96
CA GLU A 7 2.58 -1.69 -12.78
C GLU A 7 1.50 -0.83 -12.13
N SER A 8 1.85 -0.06 -11.09
CA SER A 8 0.90 0.81 -10.41
C SER A 8 0.44 1.94 -11.33
N GLY A 9 1.33 2.49 -12.15
CA GLY A 9 1.00 3.51 -13.13
C GLY A 9 -0.01 3.04 -14.16
N GLU A 10 0.14 1.81 -14.66
CA GLU A 10 -0.81 1.20 -15.58
C GLU A 10 -2.17 0.99 -14.92
N LEU A 11 -2.20 0.48 -13.69
CA LEU A 11 -3.44 0.26 -12.96
C LEU A 11 -4.15 1.56 -12.63
N GLU A 12 -3.41 2.60 -12.27
CA GLU A 12 -3.97 3.93 -12.03
C GLU A 12 -4.61 4.51 -13.30
N GLN A 13 -3.97 4.34 -14.46
CA GLN A 13 -4.55 4.74 -15.73
C GLN A 13 -5.81 3.96 -16.05
N GLN A 14 -5.81 2.65 -15.83
CA GLN A 14 -6.96 1.80 -16.06
C GLN A 14 -8.15 2.19 -15.17
N LEU A 15 -7.88 2.59 -13.92
CA LEU A 15 -8.91 3.04 -12.99
C LEU A 15 -9.60 4.33 -13.43
N GLN A 16 -8.98 5.11 -14.32
CA GLN A 16 -9.59 6.33 -14.87
C GLN A 16 -10.56 6.05 -16.01
N ASP A 17 -10.62 4.81 -16.49
CA ASP A 17 -11.53 4.43 -17.59
C ASP A 17 -12.97 4.46 -17.09
N ALA A 18 -13.78 5.36 -17.65
CA ALA A 18 -15.18 5.55 -17.26
C ALA A 18 -16.08 4.38 -17.67
N THR A 19 -15.59 3.47 -18.54
CA THR A 19 -16.36 2.31 -18.99
C THR A 19 -16.28 1.13 -18.03
N LEU A 20 -15.37 1.17 -17.03
CA LEU A 20 -15.23 0.09 -16.06
C LEU A 20 -16.47 -0.04 -15.16
N SER A 21 -16.86 -1.29 -14.91
CA SER A 21 -17.88 -1.57 -13.90
C SER A 21 -17.32 -1.34 -12.49
N GLN A 22 -18.20 -1.29 -11.50
CA GLN A 22 -17.78 -1.16 -10.11
C GLN A 22 -16.91 -2.35 -9.68
N GLU A 23 -17.29 -3.57 -10.07
CA GLU A 23 -16.49 -4.78 -9.76
C GLU A 23 -15.10 -4.72 -10.38
N GLU A 24 -15.00 -4.26 -11.63
CA GLU A 24 -13.73 -4.10 -12.31
C GLU A 24 -12.85 -3.06 -11.61
N ARG A 25 -13.43 -1.96 -11.14
CA ARG A 25 -12.73 -0.94 -10.37
C ARG A 25 -12.21 -1.48 -9.04
N GLU A 26 -13.03 -2.25 -8.33
CA GLU A 26 -12.64 -2.88 -7.07
C GLU A 26 -11.45 -3.83 -7.28
N THR A 27 -11.52 -4.67 -8.32
CA THR A 27 -10.45 -5.61 -8.65
C THR A 27 -9.15 -4.87 -8.97
N LYS A 28 -9.21 -3.82 -9.76
CA LYS A 28 -8.02 -3.05 -10.11
C LYS A 28 -7.44 -2.28 -8.92
N ALA A 29 -8.30 -1.77 -8.05
CA ALA A 29 -7.85 -1.11 -6.82
C ALA A 29 -7.14 -2.09 -5.90
N GLU A 30 -7.66 -3.32 -5.78
CA GLU A 30 -7.01 -4.37 -5.00
C GLU A 30 -5.67 -4.79 -5.62
N GLU A 31 -5.61 -4.94 -6.94
CA GLU A 31 -4.36 -5.21 -7.65
C GLU A 31 -3.32 -4.12 -7.41
N LEU A 32 -3.75 -2.86 -7.42
CA LEU A 32 -2.88 -1.71 -7.13
C LEU A 32 -2.29 -1.81 -5.73
N TYR A 33 -3.11 -2.13 -4.74
CA TYR A 33 -2.64 -2.34 -3.38
C TYR A 33 -1.63 -3.50 -3.32
N GLN A 34 -1.92 -4.62 -3.98
CA GLN A 34 -1.03 -5.78 -3.99
C GLN A 34 0.34 -5.47 -4.58
N VAL A 35 0.40 -4.65 -5.62
CA VAL A 35 1.68 -4.22 -6.20
C VAL A 35 2.56 -3.55 -5.13
N TRP A 36 1.99 -2.63 -4.37
CA TRP A 36 2.75 -1.91 -3.34
C TRP A 36 3.01 -2.74 -2.09
N ASP A 37 2.08 -3.62 -1.72
CA ASP A 37 2.27 -4.54 -0.59
C ASP A 37 3.41 -5.52 -0.87
N ASN A 38 3.46 -6.07 -2.08
CA ASN A 38 4.56 -6.95 -2.50
C ASN A 38 5.89 -6.21 -2.48
N GLU A 39 5.92 -4.96 -2.95
CA GLU A 39 7.13 -4.14 -2.92
C GLU A 39 7.58 -3.85 -1.48
N LEU A 40 6.63 -3.56 -0.60
CA LEU A 40 6.91 -3.36 0.82
C LEU A 40 7.61 -4.57 1.41
N ASN A 41 7.10 -5.77 1.12
CA ASN A 41 7.66 -7.02 1.61
C ASN A 41 9.07 -7.27 1.08
N GLU A 42 9.33 -6.96 -0.19
CA GLU A 42 10.66 -7.09 -0.78
C GLU A 42 11.66 -6.14 -0.13
N VAL A 43 11.26 -4.89 0.09
CA VAL A 43 12.10 -3.90 0.78
C VAL A 43 12.36 -4.34 2.22
N TRP A 44 11.34 -4.84 2.91
CA TRP A 44 11.48 -5.35 4.28
C TRP A 44 12.48 -6.49 4.38
N ASP A 45 12.42 -7.45 3.45
CA ASP A 45 13.36 -8.56 3.39
C ASP A 45 14.81 -8.07 3.17
N ALA A 46 14.99 -7.08 2.30
CA ALA A 46 16.29 -6.46 2.08
C ALA A 46 16.83 -5.79 3.36
N LEU A 47 15.97 -5.07 4.07
CA LEU A 47 16.33 -4.42 5.34
C LEU A 47 16.74 -5.45 6.39
N ASN A 48 16.03 -6.57 6.48
CA ASN A 48 16.37 -7.67 7.38
C ASN A 48 17.76 -8.24 7.12
N ARG A 49 18.20 -8.24 5.87
CA ARG A 49 19.53 -8.73 5.52
C ARG A 49 20.64 -7.71 5.75
N LEU A 50 20.31 -6.43 5.67
CA LEU A 50 21.33 -5.37 5.64
C LEU A 50 21.49 -4.61 6.97
N LEU A 51 20.41 -4.53 7.76
CA LEU A 51 20.47 -3.81 9.04
C LEU A 51 20.90 -4.74 10.17
N SER A 52 21.51 -4.15 11.20
CA SER A 52 21.82 -4.87 12.42
C SER A 52 20.55 -5.35 13.14
N PRO A 53 20.64 -6.40 13.98
CA PRO A 53 19.50 -6.82 14.78
C PRO A 53 18.89 -5.72 15.64
N GLU A 54 19.73 -4.84 16.17
CA GLU A 54 19.26 -3.71 16.99
C GLU A 54 18.46 -2.72 16.17
N ASP A 55 18.97 -2.37 14.98
CA ASP A 55 18.28 -1.45 14.07
C ASP A 55 16.97 -2.06 13.57
N MET A 56 16.95 -3.36 13.27
CA MET A 56 15.73 -4.05 12.86
C MET A 56 14.69 -4.13 13.98
N GLU A 57 15.12 -4.28 15.22
CA GLU A 57 14.21 -4.28 16.36
C GLU A 57 13.50 -2.93 16.47
N ALA A 58 14.25 -1.83 16.38
CA ALA A 58 13.70 -0.49 16.42
C ALA A 58 12.76 -0.22 15.23
N LEU A 59 13.16 -0.64 14.03
CA LEU A 59 12.35 -0.46 12.83
C LEU A 59 11.07 -1.32 12.89
N THR A 60 11.15 -2.52 13.44
CA THR A 60 9.97 -3.38 13.62
C THR A 60 8.94 -2.73 14.54
N ALA A 61 9.38 -2.11 15.63
CA ALA A 61 8.48 -1.37 16.52
C ALA A 61 7.80 -0.21 15.79
N GLU A 62 8.55 0.55 14.99
CA GLU A 62 8.02 1.63 14.16
C GLU A 62 7.02 1.10 13.14
N GLU A 63 7.32 -0.03 12.50
CA GLU A 63 6.44 -0.63 11.50
C GLU A 63 5.12 -1.09 12.10
N LEU A 64 5.13 -1.65 13.30
CA LEU A 64 3.91 -2.05 13.99
C LEU A 64 3.03 -0.85 14.30
N GLU A 65 3.61 0.27 14.69
CA GLU A 65 2.86 1.52 14.89
C GLU A 65 2.26 2.03 13.58
N TRP A 66 3.03 1.95 12.48
CA TRP A 66 2.54 2.35 11.18
C TRP A 66 1.37 1.46 10.70
N ILE A 67 1.46 0.14 10.92
CA ILE A 67 0.38 -0.79 10.57
C ILE A 67 -0.91 -0.42 11.32
N ALA A 68 -0.81 -0.16 12.62
CA ALA A 68 -1.96 0.24 13.42
C ALA A 68 -2.57 1.55 12.92
N TRP A 69 -1.74 2.52 12.59
CA TRP A 69 -2.19 3.79 12.04
C TRP A 69 -2.85 3.60 10.66
N LYS A 70 -2.27 2.77 9.80
CA LYS A 70 -2.84 2.45 8.49
C LYS A 70 -4.24 1.85 8.64
N GLU A 71 -4.40 0.88 9.52
CA GLU A 71 -5.69 0.25 9.76
C GLU A 71 -6.75 1.25 10.22
N GLU A 72 -6.37 2.19 11.09
CA GLU A 72 -7.26 3.26 11.52
C GLU A 72 -7.66 4.17 10.35
N GLN A 73 -6.72 4.54 9.49
CA GLN A 73 -7.01 5.35 8.31
C GLN A 73 -7.96 4.64 7.35
N LEU A 74 -7.79 3.34 7.15
CA LEU A 74 -8.67 2.56 6.29
C LEU A 74 -10.08 2.44 6.89
N ALA A 75 -10.20 2.28 8.19
CA ALA A 75 -11.49 2.27 8.86
C ALA A 75 -12.24 3.59 8.66
N ARG A 76 -11.54 4.71 8.80
CA ARG A 76 -12.13 6.05 8.55
C ARG A 76 -12.58 6.22 7.11
N THR A 77 -11.77 5.76 6.16
CA THR A 77 -12.12 5.80 4.74
C THR A 77 -13.42 5.05 4.47
N GLY A 78 -13.56 3.85 5.06
CA GLY A 78 -14.78 3.06 4.93
C GLY A 78 -15.99 3.73 5.55
N GLU A 79 -15.85 4.34 6.72
CA GLU A 79 -16.92 5.07 7.39
C GLU A 79 -17.37 6.28 6.57
N GLU A 80 -16.43 7.07 6.08
CA GLU A 80 -16.72 8.26 5.27
C GLU A 80 -17.44 7.90 3.97
N ALA A 81 -17.14 6.74 3.39
CA ALA A 81 -17.78 6.25 2.17
C ALA A 81 -19.16 5.63 2.42
N GLY A 82 -19.55 5.42 3.68
CA GLY A 82 -20.86 4.87 4.04
C GLY A 82 -20.98 3.36 3.90
N GLY A 83 -19.88 2.63 3.77
CA GLY A 83 -19.85 1.18 3.61
C GLY A 83 -20.17 0.73 2.19
N GLY A 84 -20.28 -0.59 2.00
CA GLY A 84 -20.61 -1.20 0.70
C GLY A 84 -19.41 -1.26 -0.27
N SER A 85 -19.72 -1.47 -1.54
CA SER A 85 -18.72 -1.66 -2.60
C SER A 85 -17.80 -0.45 -2.78
N LEU A 86 -18.36 0.74 -2.69
CA LEU A 86 -17.56 1.97 -2.82
C LEU A 86 -16.54 2.08 -1.70
N ALA A 87 -16.94 1.73 -0.47
CA ALA A 87 -16.03 1.75 0.67
C ALA A 87 -14.87 0.77 0.46
N ILE A 88 -15.15 -0.43 -0.03
CA ILE A 88 -14.13 -1.46 -0.31
C ILE A 88 -13.11 -0.92 -1.33
N MET A 89 -13.59 -0.34 -2.42
CA MET A 89 -12.72 0.23 -3.45
C MET A 89 -11.86 1.37 -2.91
N LEU A 90 -12.46 2.30 -2.18
CA LEU A 90 -11.74 3.45 -1.63
C LEU A 90 -10.72 3.03 -0.57
N GLN A 91 -11.06 2.02 0.24
CA GLN A 91 -10.11 1.46 1.20
C GLN A 91 -8.91 0.84 0.50
N ALA A 92 -9.13 0.08 -0.59
CA ALA A 92 -8.04 -0.52 -1.36
C ALA A 92 -7.14 0.56 -2.00
N GLN A 93 -7.73 1.60 -2.56
CA GLN A 93 -6.98 2.73 -3.12
C GLN A 93 -6.17 3.46 -2.05
N ARG A 94 -6.77 3.69 -0.89
CA ARG A 94 -6.08 4.35 0.22
C ARG A 94 -4.96 3.47 0.76
N ALA A 95 -5.18 2.16 0.87
CA ALA A 95 -4.16 1.21 1.30
C ALA A 95 -2.96 1.23 0.34
N ALA A 96 -3.21 1.27 -0.96
CA ALA A 96 -2.16 1.38 -1.98
C ALA A 96 -1.35 2.66 -1.80
N GLU A 97 -2.02 3.79 -1.62
CA GLU A 97 -1.39 5.10 -1.41
C GLU A 97 -0.50 5.11 -0.17
N LEU A 98 -1.03 4.66 0.96
CA LEU A 98 -0.29 4.62 2.23
C LEU A 98 0.90 3.66 2.17
N THR A 99 0.70 2.50 1.55
CA THR A 99 1.77 1.50 1.40
C THR A 99 2.87 2.02 0.50
N ARG A 100 2.53 2.69 -0.59
CA ARG A 100 3.49 3.35 -1.48
C ARG A 100 4.33 4.36 -0.70
N GLU A 101 3.71 5.22 0.08
CA GLU A 101 4.41 6.20 0.91
C GLU A 101 5.37 5.51 1.88
N ARG A 102 4.93 4.41 2.50
CA ARG A 102 5.76 3.65 3.44
C ARG A 102 6.96 3.00 2.75
N VAL A 103 6.78 2.48 1.53
CA VAL A 103 7.88 1.94 0.74
C VAL A 103 8.99 2.98 0.57
N TYR A 104 8.64 4.21 0.22
CA TYR A 104 9.62 5.28 0.05
C TYR A 104 10.32 5.63 1.36
N VAL A 105 9.61 5.64 2.48
CA VAL A 105 10.20 5.86 3.81
C VAL A 105 11.21 4.75 4.12
N LEU A 106 10.83 3.49 3.90
CA LEU A 106 11.72 2.35 4.17
C LEU A 106 12.96 2.33 3.27
N LEU A 107 12.82 2.77 2.02
CA LEU A 107 13.96 2.85 1.10
C LEU A 107 15.06 3.80 1.59
N GLU A 108 14.71 4.79 2.38
CA GLU A 108 15.70 5.71 2.97
C GLU A 108 16.69 4.97 3.88
N TYR A 109 16.27 3.88 4.51
CA TYR A 109 17.16 3.06 5.34
C TYR A 109 18.18 2.27 4.53
N LEU A 110 17.96 2.14 3.22
CA LEU A 110 18.89 1.45 2.32
C LEU A 110 19.91 2.41 1.65
N ALA A 111 19.69 3.68 1.78
CA ALA A 111 20.52 4.71 1.15
C ALA A 111 21.86 4.92 1.88
#